data_3255fb9c0856c050311c6190f7e2eea3
#
_entry.id   3255fb9c0856c050311c6190f7e2eea3
#
_cell.length_a   1.000
_cell.length_b   1.000
_cell.length_c   1.000
_cell.angle_alpha   90.00
_cell.angle_beta   90.00
_cell.angle_gamma   90.00
#
_symmetry.space_group_name_H-M   'P 1'
#
loop_
_entity.id
_entity.type
_entity.pdbx_description
1 polymer ?
#
loop_
_entity_poly.entity_id
_entity_poly.type
_entity_poly.pdbx_seq_one_letter_code
_entity_poly.pdbx_strand_id
1 'polypeptide(L)'
;RLVRWVFVTTPRFNIWAPAAHSARIIIDGTEHDMRATNGGWFTCDEVPSPGQRYAFLLFDGTSWSTPLPDPRTRYQPEGVHGPSEVVATDFAWTDEAWGGIELKDQVLYELHVGTFSPEGTFDGVIGKLDYLADLGVNAIELLPVQPFAGERNWGYDGVDWFAVQHSYGGPEGLKRLVDAAHARGIAVIMDVVYNHFGPEGNYKGLFGPYTTAGHTAWGDVVNISGPGSDE
;
A
#
# COMPACT_ATOMS: atom_id res chain seq x y z
N ARG A 1 8.31 -12.03 17.50
CA ARG A 1 9.09 -10.77 17.48
C ARG A 1 8.77 -10.10 16.17
N LEU A 2 7.98 -9.04 16.22
CA LEU A 2 7.81 -8.12 15.09
C LEU A 2 9.19 -7.57 14.72
N VAL A 3 9.62 -7.81 13.49
CA VAL A 3 10.82 -7.18 12.93
C VAL A 3 10.46 -5.72 12.69
N ARG A 4 10.82 -4.83 13.62
CA ARG A 4 10.81 -3.39 13.36
C ARG A 4 11.88 -3.11 12.31
N TRP A 5 11.49 -2.89 11.07
CA TRP A 5 12.39 -2.34 10.06
C TRP A 5 12.68 -0.87 10.42
N VAL A 6 13.81 -0.65 11.06
CA VAL A 6 14.33 0.70 11.32
C VAL A 6 15.10 1.11 10.07
N PHE A 7 14.45 1.79 9.15
CA PHE A 7 15.16 2.50 8.08
C PHE A 7 15.74 3.79 8.67
N VAL A 8 17.03 3.76 9.02
CA VAL A 8 17.79 4.94 9.48
C VAL A 8 18.35 5.65 8.24
N THR A 9 17.48 6.16 7.38
CA THR A 9 17.84 7.16 6.38
C THR A 9 16.84 8.28 6.46
N THR A 10 17.32 9.53 6.39
CA THR A 10 16.42 10.68 6.26
C THR A 10 15.47 10.38 5.10
N PRO A 11 14.16 10.31 5.32
CA PRO A 11 13.23 10.00 4.25
C PRO A 11 13.39 11.04 3.15
N ARG A 12 13.49 10.58 1.91
CA ARG A 12 13.55 11.42 0.71
C ARG A 12 12.57 10.88 -0.31
N PHE A 13 12.10 11.73 -1.19
CA PHE A 13 11.37 11.28 -2.36
C PHE A 13 12.36 10.63 -3.33
N ASN A 14 12.19 9.33 -3.54
CA ASN A 14 13.00 8.53 -4.45
C ASN A 14 12.10 7.70 -5.34
N ILE A 15 12.49 7.55 -6.60
CA ILE A 15 11.79 6.70 -7.55
C ILE A 15 12.78 5.87 -8.36
N TRP A 16 12.53 4.57 -8.48
CA TRP A 16 13.21 3.71 -9.43
C TRP A 16 12.46 3.75 -10.76
N ALA A 17 13.09 4.35 -11.76
CA ALA A 17 12.51 4.54 -13.09
C ALA A 17 13.58 4.39 -14.17
N PRO A 18 14.16 3.19 -14.34
CA PRO A 18 15.26 2.97 -15.30
C PRO A 18 14.84 3.19 -16.75
N ALA A 19 13.54 3.21 -17.04
CA ALA A 19 13.03 3.52 -18.38
C ALA A 19 13.01 5.03 -18.67
N ALA A 20 13.14 5.90 -17.66
CA ALA A 20 13.09 7.34 -17.84
C ALA A 20 14.47 7.94 -18.14
N HIS A 21 14.52 8.92 -19.03
CA HIS A 21 15.70 9.75 -19.28
C HIS A 21 15.90 10.81 -18.19
N SER A 22 14.82 11.34 -17.65
CA SER A 22 14.79 12.26 -16.51
C SER A 22 13.44 12.17 -15.78
N ALA A 23 13.43 12.65 -14.54
CA ALA A 23 12.24 12.64 -13.72
C ALA A 23 12.05 13.98 -12.99
N ARG A 24 10.81 14.32 -12.71
CA ARG A 24 10.37 15.38 -11.80
C ARG A 24 9.37 14.82 -10.81
N ILE A 25 9.21 15.53 -9.72
CA ILE A 25 8.16 15.27 -8.74
C ILE A 25 7.31 16.53 -8.57
N ILE A 26 6.01 16.34 -8.48
CA ILE A 26 5.06 17.38 -8.07
C ILE A 26 4.77 17.13 -6.60
N ILE A 27 4.99 18.13 -5.74
CA ILE A 27 4.67 18.08 -4.31
C ILE A 27 3.72 19.23 -4.02
N ASP A 28 2.51 18.92 -3.57
CA ASP A 28 1.45 19.92 -3.30
C ASP A 28 1.27 20.94 -4.45
N GLY A 29 1.34 20.45 -5.69
CA GLY A 29 1.19 21.26 -6.91
C GLY A 29 2.46 21.98 -7.39
N THR A 30 3.57 21.87 -6.68
CA THR A 30 4.86 22.46 -7.07
C THR A 30 5.77 21.43 -7.69
N GLU A 31 6.31 21.69 -8.88
CA GLU A 31 7.27 20.83 -9.56
C GLU A 31 8.69 21.03 -9.03
N HIS A 32 9.40 19.91 -8.82
CA HIS A 32 10.81 19.87 -8.46
C HIS A 32 11.56 18.92 -9.39
N ASP A 33 12.74 19.33 -9.85
CA ASP A 33 13.61 18.45 -10.62
C ASP A 33 14.19 17.35 -9.72
N MET A 34 14.32 16.15 -10.26
CA MET A 34 14.94 15.02 -9.57
C MET A 34 16.32 14.74 -10.16
N ARG A 35 17.26 14.42 -9.32
CA ARG A 35 18.63 14.08 -9.70
C ARG A 35 18.74 12.57 -9.92
N ALA A 36 19.24 12.20 -11.11
CA ALA A 36 19.57 10.79 -11.40
C ALA A 36 20.70 10.29 -10.49
N THR A 37 20.57 9.06 -10.05
CA THR A 37 21.58 8.33 -9.28
C THR A 37 21.85 6.97 -9.94
N ASN A 38 22.70 6.14 -9.33
CA ASN A 38 23.05 4.84 -9.91
C ASN A 38 21.84 3.90 -9.99
N GLY A 39 21.86 2.96 -10.93
CA GLY A 39 20.88 1.88 -11.01
C GLY A 39 19.48 2.28 -11.51
N GLY A 40 19.34 3.47 -12.12
CA GLY A 40 18.02 3.93 -12.61
C GLY A 40 17.16 4.62 -11.56
N TRP A 41 17.74 5.01 -10.44
CA TRP A 41 17.07 5.77 -9.40
C TRP A 41 17.15 7.28 -9.65
N PHE A 42 16.10 7.97 -9.22
CA PHE A 42 16.04 9.43 -9.13
C PHE A 42 15.71 9.84 -7.69
N THR A 43 16.30 10.93 -7.23
CA THR A 43 16.08 11.46 -5.87
C THR A 43 15.78 12.96 -5.92
N CYS A 44 14.89 13.40 -5.04
CA CYS A 44 14.63 14.81 -4.77
C CYS A 44 15.23 15.19 -3.41
N ASP A 45 15.71 16.42 -3.28
CA ASP A 45 16.30 16.88 -2.02
C ASP A 45 15.25 17.36 -1.01
N GLU A 46 13.98 17.50 -1.44
CA GLU A 46 12.85 17.79 -0.55
C GLU A 46 12.64 16.66 0.45
N VAL A 47 12.31 17.03 1.70
CA VAL A 47 12.04 16.09 2.79
C VAL A 47 10.53 15.85 2.87
N PRO A 48 10.07 14.59 2.74
CA PRO A 48 8.65 14.27 2.87
C PRO A 48 8.09 14.65 4.23
N SER A 49 6.90 15.26 4.23
CA SER A 49 6.13 15.54 5.43
C SER A 49 4.76 14.86 5.35
N PRO A 50 4.24 14.28 6.45
CA PRO A 50 2.94 13.63 6.45
C PRO A 50 1.83 14.53 5.90
N GLY A 51 0.96 13.94 5.08
CA GLY A 51 -0.16 14.62 4.42
C GLY A 51 0.18 15.29 3.09
N GLN A 52 1.46 15.41 2.73
CA GLN A 52 1.83 15.95 1.42
C GLN A 52 1.38 15.03 0.29
N ARG A 53 0.78 15.62 -0.75
CA ARG A 53 0.41 14.93 -1.99
C ARG A 53 1.55 15.01 -2.98
N TYR A 54 1.88 13.89 -3.62
CA TYR A 54 2.95 13.87 -4.61
C TYR A 54 2.67 12.93 -5.77
N ALA A 55 3.24 13.27 -6.92
CA ALA A 55 3.20 12.46 -8.14
C ALA A 55 4.49 12.65 -8.93
N PHE A 56 4.85 11.68 -9.76
CA PHE A 56 6.03 11.75 -10.59
C PHE A 56 5.69 12.09 -12.03
N LEU A 57 6.58 12.83 -12.68
CA LEU A 57 6.62 13.07 -14.12
C LEU A 57 7.86 12.41 -14.68
N LEU A 58 7.70 11.60 -15.71
CA LEU A 58 8.79 10.88 -16.38
C LEU A 58 8.96 11.41 -17.81
N PHE A 59 10.20 11.67 -18.19
CA PHE A 59 10.57 12.04 -19.55
C PHE A 59 11.16 10.84 -20.28
N ASP A 60 10.54 10.44 -21.40
CA ASP A 60 10.94 9.27 -22.19
C ASP A 60 12.04 9.57 -23.25
N GLY A 61 12.54 10.81 -23.28
CA GLY A 61 13.46 11.30 -24.30
C GLY A 61 12.74 12.15 -25.38
N THR A 62 11.42 12.14 -25.41
CA THR A 62 10.59 12.87 -26.39
C THR A 62 9.55 13.74 -25.71
N SER A 63 8.85 13.22 -24.71
CA SER A 63 7.76 13.89 -24.01
C SER A 63 7.73 13.55 -22.50
N TRP A 64 7.10 14.43 -21.75
CA TRP A 64 6.78 14.18 -20.34
C TRP A 64 5.47 13.40 -20.23
N SER A 65 5.42 12.49 -19.28
CA SER A 65 4.17 11.81 -18.89
C SER A 65 3.17 12.79 -18.27
N THR A 66 1.94 12.35 -18.12
CA THR A 66 1.03 12.91 -17.11
C THR A 66 1.56 12.61 -15.70
N PRO A 67 1.07 13.30 -14.64
CA PRO A 67 1.40 12.95 -13.27
C PRO A 67 1.04 11.48 -12.97
N LEU A 68 1.99 10.74 -12.43
CA LEU A 68 1.89 9.31 -12.12
C LEU A 68 2.02 9.08 -10.60
N PRO A 69 1.21 8.22 -10.00
CA PRO A 69 1.41 7.82 -8.61
C PRO A 69 2.73 7.08 -8.42
N ASP A 70 3.23 7.07 -7.20
CA ASP A 70 4.43 6.30 -6.83
C ASP A 70 4.13 4.78 -6.90
N PRO A 71 4.89 3.99 -7.66
CA PRO A 71 4.73 2.53 -7.69
C PRO A 71 4.89 1.86 -6.31
N ARG A 72 5.46 2.57 -5.33
CA ARG A 72 5.62 2.13 -3.94
C ARG A 72 4.83 2.99 -2.96
N THR A 73 3.76 3.62 -3.46
CA THR A 73 2.87 4.43 -2.64
C THR A 73 2.39 3.67 -1.41
N ARG A 74 2.17 4.39 -0.33
CA ARG A 74 1.55 3.85 0.90
C ARG A 74 0.11 4.30 1.06
N TYR A 75 -0.29 5.32 0.33
CA TYR A 75 -1.66 5.82 0.35
C TYR A 75 -1.99 6.65 -0.89
N GLN A 76 -3.18 6.42 -1.44
CA GLN A 76 -3.79 7.18 -2.54
C GLN A 76 -5.21 7.56 -2.14
N PRO A 77 -5.40 8.68 -1.46
CA PRO A 77 -6.70 9.05 -0.92
C PRO A 77 -7.75 9.42 -1.98
N GLU A 78 -7.31 9.69 -3.22
CA GLU A 78 -8.18 9.98 -4.37
C GLU A 78 -8.34 8.76 -5.30
N GLY A 79 -7.93 7.55 -4.82
CA GLY A 79 -7.98 6.32 -5.60
C GLY A 79 -6.75 6.11 -6.48
N VAL A 80 -6.73 5.00 -7.20
CA VAL A 80 -5.55 4.47 -7.94
C VAL A 80 -5.01 5.38 -9.05
N HIS A 81 -5.79 6.35 -9.48
CA HIS A 81 -5.40 7.34 -10.49
C HIS A 81 -4.94 8.68 -9.88
N GLY A 82 -5.13 8.84 -8.58
CA GLY A 82 -4.77 10.05 -7.86
C GLY A 82 -3.30 10.09 -7.42
N PRO A 83 -2.85 11.23 -6.90
CA PRO A 83 -1.52 11.35 -6.34
C PRO A 83 -1.33 10.46 -5.12
N SER A 84 -0.09 10.11 -4.86
CA SER A 84 0.31 9.48 -3.61
C SER A 84 0.30 10.46 -2.46
N GLU A 85 0.11 9.98 -1.22
CA GLU A 85 0.22 10.78 -0.01
C GLU A 85 1.32 10.24 0.91
N VAL A 86 2.07 11.14 1.51
CA VAL A 86 3.06 10.80 2.54
C VAL A 86 2.33 10.42 3.83
N VAL A 87 2.45 9.16 4.24
CA VAL A 87 1.80 8.63 5.45
C VAL A 87 2.67 8.90 6.67
N ALA A 88 2.05 9.32 7.77
CA ALA A 88 2.71 9.43 9.07
C ALA A 88 3.21 8.05 9.55
N THR A 89 4.38 8.04 10.17
CA THR A 89 4.99 6.81 10.72
C THR A 89 4.79 6.65 12.23
N ASP A 90 4.37 7.72 12.90
CA ASP A 90 4.13 7.80 14.33
C ASP A 90 2.65 7.49 14.64
N PHE A 91 2.37 6.27 14.94
CA PHE A 91 1.06 5.85 15.46
C PHE A 91 1.21 5.48 16.94
N ALA A 92 0.29 5.95 17.78
CA ALA A 92 0.29 5.67 19.21
C ALA A 92 -0.31 4.28 19.48
N TRP A 93 0.49 3.24 19.24
CA TRP A 93 0.10 1.86 19.53
C TRP A 93 -0.14 1.66 21.03
N THR A 94 -1.21 0.94 21.39
CA THR A 94 -1.52 0.55 22.76
C THR A 94 -1.29 -0.95 23.02
N ASP A 95 -0.78 -1.67 22.04
CA ASP A 95 -0.61 -3.11 22.02
C ASP A 95 0.79 -3.61 22.46
N GLU A 96 1.53 -2.85 23.24
CA GLU A 96 2.90 -3.22 23.68
C GLU A 96 2.97 -4.59 24.38
N ALA A 97 1.90 -4.98 25.06
CA ALA A 97 1.78 -6.28 25.72
C ALA A 97 1.33 -7.42 24.80
N TRP A 98 1.01 -7.15 23.53
CA TRP A 98 0.53 -8.14 22.60
C TRP A 98 1.65 -9.15 22.25
N GLY A 99 1.42 -10.41 22.62
CA GLY A 99 2.38 -11.51 22.40
C GLY A 99 2.05 -12.39 21.20
N GLY A 100 0.97 -12.12 20.48
CA GLY A 100 0.42 -13.02 19.46
C GLY A 100 -0.40 -14.17 20.06
N ILE A 101 -0.86 -15.06 19.19
CA ILE A 101 -1.58 -16.30 19.57
C ILE A 101 -0.90 -17.51 18.96
N GLU A 102 -1.01 -18.66 19.61
CA GLU A 102 -0.50 -19.93 19.08
C GLU A 102 -1.39 -20.43 17.94
N LEU A 103 -0.80 -20.89 16.83
CA LEU A 103 -1.53 -21.33 15.64
C LEU A 103 -2.56 -22.43 15.97
N LYS A 104 -2.21 -23.37 16.85
CA LYS A 104 -3.09 -24.50 17.24
C LYS A 104 -4.37 -24.08 17.97
N ASP A 105 -4.38 -22.87 18.55
CA ASP A 105 -5.48 -22.34 19.37
C ASP A 105 -6.32 -21.32 18.60
N GLN A 106 -6.09 -21.15 17.28
CA GLN A 106 -6.78 -20.16 16.46
C GLN A 106 -8.19 -20.62 16.10
N VAL A 107 -9.14 -19.67 16.30
CA VAL A 107 -10.47 -19.69 15.68
C VAL A 107 -10.49 -18.51 14.71
N LEU A 108 -10.24 -18.82 13.45
CA LEU A 108 -10.09 -17.84 12.38
C LEU A 108 -11.44 -17.47 11.78
N TYR A 109 -11.68 -16.17 11.61
CA TYR A 109 -12.83 -15.62 10.89
C TYR A 109 -12.34 -14.75 9.72
N GLU A 110 -12.56 -15.21 8.50
CA GLU A 110 -12.28 -14.43 7.30
C GLU A 110 -13.39 -13.41 7.05
N LEU A 111 -13.01 -12.17 6.74
CA LEU A 111 -13.96 -11.10 6.44
C LEU A 111 -13.49 -10.17 5.32
N HIS A 112 -14.45 -9.61 4.61
CA HIS A 112 -14.24 -8.56 3.61
C HIS A 112 -14.66 -7.22 4.22
N VAL A 113 -13.72 -6.28 4.35
CA VAL A 113 -13.93 -4.99 5.03
C VAL A 113 -15.13 -4.23 4.45
N GLY A 114 -15.22 -4.16 3.11
CA GLY A 114 -16.27 -3.41 2.42
C GLY A 114 -17.69 -3.98 2.56
N THR A 115 -17.87 -5.18 3.12
CA THR A 115 -19.20 -5.83 3.24
C THR A 115 -19.52 -6.36 4.63
N PHE A 116 -18.55 -6.37 5.55
CA PHE A 116 -18.71 -6.90 6.90
C PHE A 116 -19.62 -6.03 7.78
N SER A 117 -19.62 -4.74 7.56
CA SER A 117 -20.46 -3.79 8.25
C SER A 117 -21.20 -2.85 7.28
N PRO A 118 -22.29 -2.20 7.68
CA PRO A 118 -22.97 -1.22 6.84
C PRO A 118 -22.07 -0.07 6.37
N GLU A 119 -21.08 0.30 7.19
CA GLU A 119 -20.12 1.37 6.90
C GLU A 119 -19.10 0.97 5.84
N GLY A 120 -18.80 -0.32 5.70
CA GLY A 120 -17.82 -0.85 4.77
C GLY A 120 -16.39 -0.38 5.02
N THR A 121 -16.04 -0.11 6.28
CA THR A 121 -14.75 0.48 6.69
C THR A 121 -14.09 -0.30 7.81
N PHE A 122 -12.80 -0.03 8.07
CA PHE A 122 -12.11 -0.58 9.24
C PHE A 122 -12.77 -0.17 10.56
N ASP A 123 -13.28 1.05 10.66
CA ASP A 123 -14.00 1.49 11.86
C ASP A 123 -15.32 0.72 12.04
N GLY A 124 -15.98 0.35 10.96
CA GLY A 124 -17.13 -0.54 10.99
C GLY A 124 -16.78 -1.95 11.49
N VAL A 125 -15.61 -2.47 11.12
CA VAL A 125 -15.09 -3.75 11.65
C VAL A 125 -14.79 -3.61 13.15
N ILE A 126 -14.13 -2.52 13.57
CA ILE A 126 -13.84 -2.24 15.00
C ILE A 126 -15.14 -2.31 15.82
N GLY A 127 -16.23 -1.74 15.32
CA GLY A 127 -17.53 -1.77 15.99
C GLY A 127 -18.15 -3.18 16.17
N LYS A 128 -17.55 -4.21 15.54
CA LYS A 128 -17.99 -5.61 15.62
C LYS A 128 -17.01 -6.54 16.33
N LEU A 129 -15.86 -6.03 16.79
CA LEU A 129 -14.85 -6.88 17.43
C LEU A 129 -15.34 -7.54 18.72
N ASP A 130 -16.16 -6.86 19.51
CA ASP A 130 -16.74 -7.45 20.74
C ASP A 130 -17.65 -8.64 20.39
N TYR A 131 -18.46 -8.50 19.34
CA TYR A 131 -19.30 -9.63 18.84
C TYR A 131 -18.44 -10.82 18.40
N LEU A 132 -17.31 -10.58 17.70
CA LEU A 132 -16.41 -11.64 17.28
C LEU A 132 -15.73 -12.32 18.48
N ALA A 133 -15.31 -11.53 19.47
CA ALA A 133 -14.72 -12.05 20.71
C ALA A 133 -15.71 -12.93 21.49
N ASP A 134 -16.96 -12.47 21.64
CA ASP A 134 -18.05 -13.23 22.30
C ASP A 134 -18.39 -14.53 21.56
N LEU A 135 -18.20 -14.56 20.24
CA LEU A 135 -18.36 -15.75 19.41
C LEU A 135 -17.20 -16.76 19.59
N GLY A 136 -16.11 -16.34 20.23
CA GLY A 136 -14.91 -17.15 20.45
C GLY A 136 -13.88 -17.00 19.32
N VAL A 137 -14.01 -16.04 18.42
CA VAL A 137 -13.02 -15.71 17.38
C VAL A 137 -11.84 -15.02 18.05
N ASN A 138 -10.62 -15.51 17.78
CA ASN A 138 -9.39 -14.91 18.28
C ASN A 138 -8.37 -14.59 17.17
N ALA A 139 -8.76 -14.79 15.91
CA ALA A 139 -8.03 -14.31 14.73
C ALA A 139 -9.03 -13.88 13.66
N ILE A 140 -8.79 -12.72 13.04
CA ILE A 140 -9.49 -12.30 11.82
C ILE A 140 -8.53 -12.30 10.66
N GLU A 141 -8.99 -12.77 9.50
CA GLU A 141 -8.30 -12.65 8.24
C GLU A 141 -9.02 -11.64 7.37
N LEU A 142 -8.30 -10.60 6.97
CA LEU A 142 -8.85 -9.58 6.08
C LEU A 142 -8.60 -10.02 4.64
N LEU A 143 -9.65 -10.08 3.80
CA LEU A 143 -9.47 -10.12 2.35
C LEU A 143 -8.58 -8.93 1.94
N PRO A 144 -7.92 -9.01 0.75
CA PRO A 144 -6.91 -8.03 0.40
C PRO A 144 -7.39 -6.59 0.51
N VAL A 145 -6.56 -5.74 1.09
CA VAL A 145 -6.88 -4.33 1.38
C VAL A 145 -6.09 -3.33 0.52
N GLN A 146 -5.35 -3.83 -0.48
CA GLN A 146 -4.61 -3.01 -1.42
C GLN A 146 -5.57 -2.14 -2.26
N PRO A 147 -5.12 -0.96 -2.74
CA PRO A 147 -5.90 -0.08 -3.57
C PRO A 147 -6.34 -0.74 -4.88
N PHE A 148 -7.60 -0.59 -5.20
CA PHE A 148 -8.24 -1.02 -6.44
C PHE A 148 -9.07 0.13 -7.02
N ALA A 149 -9.40 0.05 -8.30
CA ALA A 149 -10.22 1.06 -8.95
C ALA A 149 -11.66 1.05 -8.42
N GLY A 150 -12.21 2.22 -8.14
CA GLY A 150 -13.54 2.41 -7.59
C GLY A 150 -13.63 2.09 -6.09
N GLU A 151 -14.83 1.76 -5.62
CA GLU A 151 -15.14 1.57 -4.19
C GLU A 151 -15.57 0.14 -3.84
N ARG A 152 -15.73 -0.73 -4.84
CA ARG A 152 -16.24 -2.09 -4.67
C ARG A 152 -15.39 -3.09 -5.41
N ASN A 153 -14.67 -3.90 -4.67
CA ASN A 153 -13.83 -4.98 -5.18
C ASN A 153 -13.66 -6.02 -4.06
N TRP A 154 -13.36 -7.23 -4.42
CA TRP A 154 -12.95 -8.26 -3.44
C TRP A 154 -11.54 -8.03 -2.89
N GLY A 155 -10.78 -7.10 -3.51
CA GLY A 155 -9.40 -6.79 -3.15
C GLY A 155 -8.36 -7.49 -4.01
N TYR A 156 -8.77 -8.37 -4.92
CA TYR A 156 -7.83 -9.16 -5.75
C TYR A 156 -7.35 -8.43 -7.01
N ASP A 157 -7.87 -7.23 -7.30
CA ASP A 157 -7.38 -6.35 -8.37
C ASP A 157 -6.45 -5.24 -7.85
N GLY A 158 -5.74 -5.50 -6.75
CA GLY A 158 -4.85 -4.53 -6.13
C GLY A 158 -3.69 -4.11 -7.03
N VAL A 159 -3.39 -2.82 -7.05
CA VAL A 159 -2.33 -2.25 -7.91
C VAL A 159 -1.12 -1.75 -7.13
N ASP A 160 -1.24 -1.47 -5.82
CA ASP A 160 -0.16 -0.94 -4.98
C ASP A 160 -0.04 -1.70 -3.67
N TRP A 161 0.97 -2.57 -3.61
CA TRP A 161 1.13 -3.55 -2.52
C TRP A 161 1.39 -2.96 -1.13
N PHE A 162 1.93 -1.76 -1.07
CA PHE A 162 2.29 -1.10 0.18
C PHE A 162 1.23 -0.13 0.67
N ALA A 163 0.17 0.05 -0.11
CA ALA A 163 -0.91 0.98 0.18
C ALA A 163 -2.15 0.27 0.70
N VAL A 164 -3.02 1.05 1.31
CA VAL A 164 -4.30 0.60 1.86
C VAL A 164 -5.43 1.36 1.18
N GLN A 165 -6.47 0.63 0.77
CA GLN A 165 -7.64 1.17 0.08
C GLN A 165 -8.26 2.34 0.85
N HIS A 166 -8.45 3.46 0.16
CA HIS A 166 -8.94 4.70 0.76
C HIS A 166 -10.37 4.57 1.29
N SER A 167 -11.26 3.87 0.56
CA SER A 167 -12.67 3.71 0.95
C SER A 167 -12.84 2.85 2.21
N TYR A 168 -11.83 2.06 2.59
CA TYR A 168 -11.85 1.30 3.86
C TYR A 168 -11.38 2.13 5.06
N GLY A 169 -10.83 3.33 4.83
CA GLY A 169 -10.29 4.21 5.87
C GLY A 169 -8.76 4.38 5.82
N GLY A 170 -8.11 3.86 4.76
CA GLY A 170 -6.69 4.02 4.51
C GLY A 170 -5.78 3.43 5.59
N PRO A 171 -4.48 3.78 5.57
CA PRO A 171 -3.50 3.20 6.49
C PRO A 171 -3.78 3.48 7.97
N GLU A 172 -4.30 4.66 8.31
CA GLU A 172 -4.63 4.98 9.70
C GLU A 172 -5.83 4.16 10.21
N GLY A 173 -6.82 3.89 9.36
CA GLY A 173 -7.94 3.02 9.69
C GLY A 173 -7.48 1.58 9.96
N LEU A 174 -6.57 1.06 9.14
CA LEU A 174 -6.00 -0.27 9.34
C LEU A 174 -5.20 -0.36 10.65
N LYS A 175 -4.37 0.65 10.97
CA LYS A 175 -3.63 0.69 12.24
C LYS A 175 -4.58 0.67 13.44
N ARG A 176 -5.65 1.49 13.41
CA ARG A 176 -6.67 1.48 14.48
C ARG A 176 -7.36 0.12 14.61
N LEU A 177 -7.68 -0.55 13.50
CA LEU A 177 -8.27 -1.88 13.55
C LEU A 177 -7.34 -2.89 14.21
N VAL A 178 -6.06 -2.90 13.84
CA VAL A 178 -5.06 -3.81 14.42
C VAL A 178 -4.92 -3.58 15.92
N ASP A 179 -4.75 -2.33 16.34
CA ASP A 179 -4.61 -1.97 17.75
C ASP A 179 -5.85 -2.37 18.58
N ALA A 180 -7.05 -2.08 18.06
CA ALA A 180 -8.31 -2.42 18.70
C ALA A 180 -8.57 -3.95 18.74
N ALA A 181 -8.12 -4.71 17.76
CA ALA A 181 -8.20 -6.17 17.73
C ALA A 181 -7.27 -6.77 18.77
N HIS A 182 -6.01 -6.34 18.83
CA HIS A 182 -5.02 -6.77 19.82
C HIS A 182 -5.48 -6.50 21.26
N ALA A 183 -6.11 -5.35 21.52
CA ALA A 183 -6.70 -5.03 22.82
C ALA A 183 -7.79 -6.02 23.27
N ARG A 184 -8.37 -6.80 22.33
CA ARG A 184 -9.39 -7.84 22.56
C ARG A 184 -8.85 -9.26 22.45
N GLY A 185 -7.55 -9.42 22.33
CA GLY A 185 -6.93 -10.73 22.15
C GLY A 185 -7.18 -11.34 20.77
N ILE A 186 -7.50 -10.53 19.76
CA ILE A 186 -7.77 -10.97 18.38
C ILE A 186 -6.56 -10.63 17.51
N ALA A 187 -5.95 -11.64 16.89
CA ALA A 187 -4.91 -11.46 15.89
C ALA A 187 -5.49 -10.99 14.55
N VAL A 188 -4.68 -10.23 13.79
CA VAL A 188 -5.06 -9.81 12.43
C VAL A 188 -4.10 -10.44 11.43
N ILE A 189 -4.68 -11.14 10.46
CA ILE A 189 -4.01 -11.74 9.31
C ILE A 189 -4.44 -10.96 8.07
N MET A 190 -3.53 -10.72 7.15
CA MET A 190 -3.86 -10.08 5.88
C MET A 190 -3.67 -11.07 4.74
N ASP A 191 -4.70 -11.27 3.92
CA ASP A 191 -4.55 -11.89 2.62
C ASP A 191 -3.82 -10.91 1.67
N VAL A 192 -2.84 -11.41 0.94
CA VAL A 192 -1.96 -10.59 0.09
C VAL A 192 -1.83 -11.17 -1.31
N VAL A 193 -1.97 -10.30 -2.32
CA VAL A 193 -1.87 -10.66 -3.73
C VAL A 193 -0.54 -10.16 -4.29
N TYR A 194 0.49 -11.02 -4.28
CA TYR A 194 1.84 -10.68 -4.75
C TYR A 194 2.21 -11.32 -6.10
N ASN A 195 1.27 -11.97 -6.76
CA ASN A 195 1.50 -12.69 -8.02
C ASN A 195 1.18 -11.86 -9.27
N HIS A 196 0.36 -10.82 -9.16
CA HIS A 196 0.01 -9.93 -10.25
C HIS A 196 -0.36 -8.53 -9.75
N PHE A 197 -0.43 -7.58 -10.66
CA PHE A 197 -1.05 -6.27 -10.44
C PHE A 197 -2.36 -6.22 -11.21
N GLY A 198 -3.40 -5.64 -10.60
CA GLY A 198 -4.70 -5.46 -11.22
C GLY A 198 -4.65 -4.64 -12.51
N PRO A 199 -5.68 -4.74 -13.35
CA PRO A 199 -5.66 -4.19 -14.71
C PRO A 199 -5.88 -2.68 -14.78
N GLU A 200 -6.43 -2.06 -13.73
CA GLU A 200 -6.78 -0.64 -13.70
C GLU A 200 -6.02 0.10 -12.61
N GLY A 201 -5.32 1.18 -12.98
CA GLY A 201 -4.47 1.96 -12.07
C GLY A 201 -3.04 1.45 -11.93
N ASN A 202 -2.65 0.41 -12.67
CA ASN A 202 -1.27 -0.06 -12.71
C ASN A 202 -0.44 0.76 -13.70
N TYR A 203 0.38 1.66 -13.20
CA TYR A 203 1.27 2.51 -13.99
C TYR A 203 2.73 2.05 -13.99
N LYS A 204 3.03 0.93 -13.34
CA LYS A 204 4.41 0.47 -13.07
C LYS A 204 5.25 0.25 -14.30
N GLY A 205 4.64 -0.21 -15.39
CA GLY A 205 5.33 -0.38 -16.68
C GLY A 205 5.91 0.90 -17.29
N LEU A 206 5.42 2.08 -16.90
CA LEU A 206 5.96 3.37 -17.34
C LEU A 206 7.26 3.73 -16.63
N PHE A 207 7.51 3.18 -15.46
CA PHE A 207 8.71 3.43 -14.68
C PHE A 207 9.85 2.49 -15.08
N GLY A 208 9.54 1.20 -15.27
CA GLY A 208 10.56 0.20 -15.59
C GLY A 208 10.01 -1.21 -15.56
N PRO A 209 10.88 -2.22 -15.51
CA PRO A 209 10.48 -3.62 -15.60
C PRO A 209 9.94 -4.18 -14.29
N TYR A 210 8.94 -3.52 -13.69
CA TYR A 210 8.21 -4.04 -12.52
C TYR A 210 7.38 -5.29 -12.86
N THR A 211 6.98 -5.40 -14.13
CA THR A 211 6.21 -6.54 -14.65
C THR A 211 6.97 -7.23 -15.76
N THR A 212 6.64 -8.50 -16.02
CA THR A 212 7.14 -9.25 -17.16
C THR A 212 6.21 -9.08 -18.37
N ALA A 213 6.61 -9.61 -19.53
CA ALA A 213 5.71 -9.70 -20.69
C ALA A 213 4.56 -10.71 -20.51
N GLY A 214 4.54 -11.46 -19.41
CA GLY A 214 3.46 -12.37 -19.04
C GLY A 214 2.21 -11.63 -18.60
N HIS A 215 1.06 -12.20 -18.92
CA HIS A 215 -0.25 -11.68 -18.48
C HIS A 215 -1.09 -12.83 -17.97
N THR A 216 -1.74 -12.62 -16.82
CA THR A 216 -2.75 -13.54 -16.29
C THR A 216 -4.15 -13.06 -16.70
N ALA A 217 -5.17 -13.88 -16.46
CA ALA A 217 -6.55 -13.44 -16.62
C ALA A 217 -6.92 -12.26 -15.69
N TRP A 218 -6.09 -11.97 -14.69
CA TRP A 218 -6.33 -10.98 -13.63
C TRP A 218 -5.46 -9.74 -13.75
N GLY A 219 -4.40 -9.78 -14.55
CA GLY A 219 -3.50 -8.65 -14.76
C GLY A 219 -2.05 -9.03 -15.05
N ASP A 220 -1.16 -8.05 -14.96
CA ASP A 220 0.24 -8.17 -15.30
C ASP A 220 1.03 -8.98 -14.27
N VAL A 221 1.85 -9.91 -14.77
CA VAL A 221 2.72 -10.74 -13.91
C VAL A 221 3.90 -9.93 -13.40
N VAL A 222 4.15 -10.05 -12.10
CA VAL A 222 5.26 -9.38 -11.43
C VAL A 222 6.61 -9.90 -11.91
N ASN A 223 7.58 -9.02 -12.08
CA ASN A 223 8.95 -9.37 -12.41
C ASN A 223 9.71 -9.81 -11.14
N ILE A 224 9.75 -11.11 -10.89
CA ILE A 224 10.44 -11.70 -9.72
C ILE A 224 11.79 -12.35 -10.06
N SER A 225 12.20 -12.37 -11.32
CA SER A 225 13.42 -13.08 -11.74
C SER A 225 14.13 -12.47 -12.95
N GLY A 226 13.55 -11.47 -13.59
CA GLY A 226 14.15 -10.77 -14.72
C GLY A 226 15.11 -9.66 -14.28
N PRO A 227 15.72 -8.93 -15.24
CA PRO A 227 16.53 -7.76 -14.93
C PRO A 227 15.76 -6.75 -14.07
N GLY A 228 16.37 -6.26 -12.99
CA GLY A 228 15.77 -5.30 -12.06
C GLY A 228 14.77 -5.89 -11.07
N SER A 229 14.70 -7.22 -10.93
CA SER A 229 13.80 -7.87 -9.96
C SER A 229 14.27 -7.73 -8.50
N ASP A 230 15.45 -7.21 -8.28
CA ASP A 230 16.09 -6.98 -6.97
C ASP A 230 15.95 -5.53 -6.47
N GLU A 231 15.28 -4.65 -7.25
CA GLU A 231 15.00 -3.26 -6.92
C GLU A 231 13.55 -3.07 -6.42
#